data_348ea758c5f8b1666ead92d41780ed7a
#
_entry.id   348ea758c5f8b1666ead92d41780ed7a
#
_cell.length_a   1.000
_cell.length_b   1.000
_cell.length_c   1.000
_cell.angle_alpha   90.00
_cell.angle_beta   90.00
_cell.angle_gamma   90.00
#
_symmetry.space_group_name_H-M   'P 1'
#
loop_
_entity.id
_entity.type
_entity.pdbx_description
1 polymer ?
#
loop_
_entity_poly.entity_id
_entity_poly.type
_entity_poly.pdbx_seq_one_letter_code
_entity_poly.pdbx_strand_id
1 'polypeptide(L)'
;MVDTTNNVICIAEGCRKKLKGKQRKFCSPTCQKRQFARDKYYNKKVDTKPINIERKSDEGDYASVRRGQYYRAFVSEGIAEQVATGDMAVADAASLLGCTSATVSRMLAAYKIDTRNEVAAEEWELSKEAKAALENFSNFRQRYFRTELGEIYDTADFHTNWINNIIDSIDNGKELLILSPPRHGKTELLIHFAVYQICKNPNTRIMWVGGNEDIAKNALSAVLDVLDTNEELQEDFCLPGTSFKPDNRSGKNWSQNQFTVGTRTVA
;
A
#
# COMPACT_ATOMS: atom_id res chain seq x y z
N MET A 1 15.97 16.09 57.56
CA MET A 1 15.63 16.91 56.40
C MET A 1 15.10 15.96 55.31
N VAL A 2 13.81 15.92 55.12
CA VAL A 2 13.16 15.02 54.13
C VAL A 2 13.12 15.77 52.81
N ASP A 3 13.89 15.29 51.85
CA ASP A 3 13.97 15.85 50.49
C ASP A 3 12.78 15.36 49.68
N THR A 4 11.68 16.11 49.70
CA THR A 4 10.49 15.85 48.89
C THR A 4 10.70 16.43 47.48
N THR A 5 11.47 15.75 46.66
CA THR A 5 11.52 16.05 45.24
C THR A 5 10.17 15.65 44.60
N ASN A 6 9.26 16.60 44.53
CA ASN A 6 7.99 16.49 43.80
C ASN A 6 8.28 16.19 42.30
N ASN A 7 8.29 14.91 41.94
CA ASN A 7 8.41 14.44 40.56
C ASN A 7 7.10 14.72 39.80
N VAL A 8 6.86 15.98 39.45
CA VAL A 8 5.67 16.34 38.63
C VAL A 8 5.88 15.97 37.19
N ILE A 9 4.97 15.20 36.63
CA ILE A 9 4.99 14.73 35.21
C ILE A 9 4.09 15.63 34.40
N CYS A 10 4.43 15.80 33.10
CA CYS A 10 3.60 16.51 32.13
C CYS A 10 2.21 15.88 32.01
N ILE A 11 1.15 16.69 32.17
CA ILE A 11 -0.25 16.20 32.13
C ILE A 11 -0.78 15.94 30.71
N ALA A 12 0.00 16.31 29.67
CA ALA A 12 -0.44 15.99 28.30
C ALA A 12 -0.49 14.46 28.12
N GLU A 13 -1.62 13.96 27.68
CA GLU A 13 -1.87 12.54 27.49
C GLU A 13 -0.83 11.94 26.51
N GLY A 14 -0.21 10.84 26.91
CA GLY A 14 0.88 10.19 26.17
C GLY A 14 2.28 10.81 26.39
N CYS A 15 2.41 11.85 27.23
CA CYS A 15 3.71 12.44 27.56
C CYS A 15 4.16 12.01 28.96
N ARG A 16 5.30 11.31 29.06
CA ARG A 16 5.88 10.85 30.32
C ARG A 16 7.07 11.70 30.81
N LYS A 17 7.28 12.88 30.21
CA LYS A 17 8.42 13.75 30.57
C LYS A 17 8.23 14.42 31.93
N LYS A 18 9.24 14.37 32.78
CA LYS A 18 9.27 15.12 34.04
C LYS A 18 9.33 16.62 33.74
N LEU A 19 8.58 17.40 34.51
CA LEU A 19 8.62 18.85 34.44
C LEU A 19 9.93 19.38 35.04
N LYS A 20 10.53 20.42 34.46
CA LYS A 20 11.77 21.03 34.89
C LYS A 20 11.56 22.51 35.27
N GLY A 21 12.15 22.93 36.35
CA GLY A 21 12.17 24.32 36.77
C GLY A 21 10.79 24.93 37.01
N LYS A 22 10.45 26.02 36.32
CA LYS A 22 9.18 26.74 36.45
C LYS A 22 7.98 26.12 35.73
N GLN A 23 8.15 24.97 35.10
CA GLN A 23 7.06 24.26 34.39
C GLN A 23 6.06 23.71 35.43
N ARG A 24 4.77 24.04 35.28
CA ARG A 24 3.72 23.61 36.22
C ARG A 24 2.82 22.49 35.73
N LYS A 25 2.55 22.43 34.40
CA LYS A 25 1.59 21.49 33.82
C LYS A 25 2.11 20.77 32.58
N PHE A 26 2.87 21.45 31.74
CA PHE A 26 3.33 20.92 30.45
C PHE A 26 4.83 21.05 30.30
N CYS A 27 5.49 20.06 29.71
CA CYS A 27 6.94 20.08 29.48
C CYS A 27 7.36 20.98 28.31
N SER A 28 6.44 21.34 27.44
CA SER A 28 6.68 22.24 26.28
C SER A 28 5.40 22.88 25.79
N PRO A 29 5.49 24.01 25.05
CA PRO A 29 4.33 24.63 24.37
C PRO A 29 3.64 23.68 23.40
N THR A 30 4.38 22.76 22.80
CA THR A 30 3.83 21.75 21.87
C THR A 30 2.93 20.76 22.60
N CYS A 31 3.30 20.28 23.80
CA CYS A 31 2.43 19.44 24.63
C CYS A 31 1.18 20.19 25.08
N GLN A 32 1.30 21.46 25.42
CA GLN A 32 0.16 22.30 25.77
C GLN A 32 -0.81 22.45 24.60
N LYS A 33 -0.31 22.79 23.41
CA LYS A 33 -1.14 22.93 22.20
C LYS A 33 -1.84 21.62 21.83
N ARG A 34 -1.13 20.48 21.96
CA ARG A 34 -1.70 19.16 21.69
C ARG A 34 -2.85 18.84 22.67
N GLN A 35 -2.70 19.12 23.96
CA GLN A 35 -3.75 18.90 24.93
C GLN A 35 -4.96 19.80 24.68
N PHE A 36 -4.77 21.11 24.44
CA PHE A 36 -5.87 22.02 24.12
C PHE A 36 -6.61 21.66 22.84
N ALA A 37 -5.89 21.21 21.81
CA ALA A 37 -6.52 20.73 20.59
C ALA A 37 -7.41 19.51 20.86
N ARG A 38 -6.95 18.62 21.74
CA ARG A 38 -7.66 17.41 22.18
C ARG A 38 -8.90 17.75 23.00
N ASP A 39 -8.76 18.62 24.01
CA ASP A 39 -9.87 19.05 24.86
C ASP A 39 -10.95 19.78 24.07
N LYS A 40 -10.57 20.59 23.08
CA LYS A 40 -11.50 21.26 22.16
C LYS A 40 -12.25 20.26 21.28
N TYR A 41 -11.61 19.15 20.91
CA TYR A 41 -12.18 18.11 20.07
C TYR A 41 -13.18 17.22 20.82
N TYR A 42 -12.86 16.85 22.09
CA TYR A 42 -13.70 15.95 22.90
C TYR A 42 -14.83 16.65 23.66
N ASN A 43 -14.78 17.97 23.85
CA ASN A 43 -15.79 18.73 24.59
C ASN A 43 -16.93 19.28 23.73
N LYS A 44 -16.94 19.05 22.41
CA LYS A 44 -18.13 19.27 21.59
C LYS A 44 -19.08 18.07 21.79
N LYS A 45 -20.01 18.17 22.74
CA LYS A 45 -21.16 17.28 22.83
C LYS A 45 -22.01 17.46 21.57
N VAL A 46 -21.98 16.46 20.70
CA VAL A 46 -22.94 16.28 19.62
C VAL A 46 -24.00 15.33 20.13
N ASP A 47 -25.25 15.76 20.26
CA ASP A 47 -26.40 14.95 20.76
C ASP A 47 -26.92 13.94 19.73
N THR A 48 -26.05 13.40 18.89
CA THR A 48 -26.34 12.27 18.01
C THR A 48 -25.74 11.02 18.63
N LYS A 49 -26.53 9.96 18.78
CA LYS A 49 -26.01 8.65 19.23
C LYS A 49 -24.93 8.21 18.25
N PRO A 50 -23.66 8.14 18.66
CA PRO A 50 -22.61 7.69 17.76
C PRO A 50 -22.86 6.23 17.38
N ILE A 51 -22.61 5.90 16.12
CA ILE A 51 -22.57 4.51 15.65
C ILE A 51 -21.58 3.76 16.53
N ASN A 52 -22.05 2.69 17.18
CA ASN A 52 -21.26 1.93 18.15
C ASN A 52 -20.24 1.06 17.40
N ILE A 53 -19.08 1.62 17.13
CA ILE A 53 -17.97 0.89 16.50
C ILE A 53 -17.22 0.14 17.62
N GLU A 54 -17.38 -1.18 17.68
CA GLU A 54 -16.66 -2.03 18.64
C GLU A 54 -15.15 -1.79 18.54
N ARG A 55 -14.56 -1.33 19.65
CA ARG A 55 -13.11 -1.10 19.75
C ARG A 55 -12.40 -2.44 19.95
N LYS A 56 -11.84 -3.01 18.89
CA LYS A 56 -10.81 -4.05 19.03
C LYS A 56 -9.49 -3.38 19.37
N SER A 57 -8.96 -3.69 20.56
CA SER A 57 -7.68 -3.20 21.06
C SER A 57 -6.54 -4.03 20.45
N ASP A 58 -5.97 -3.55 19.36
CA ASP A 58 -4.67 -4.02 18.89
C ASP A 58 -3.74 -2.81 18.76
N GLU A 59 -2.57 -2.90 19.41
CA GLU A 59 -1.55 -1.86 19.57
C GLU A 59 -0.79 -1.55 18.26
N GLY A 60 -1.47 -0.99 17.27
CA GLY A 60 -0.86 -0.51 16.03
C GLY A 60 -1.46 0.82 15.60
N ASP A 61 -0.63 1.72 15.10
CA ASP A 61 -0.91 3.07 14.58
C ASP A 61 -2.38 3.51 14.58
N TYR A 62 -2.85 4.06 15.72
CA TYR A 62 -4.23 4.51 15.95
C TYR A 62 -4.80 5.47 14.90
N ALA A 63 -3.97 6.14 14.12
CA ALA A 63 -4.43 7.06 13.09
C ALA A 63 -4.84 6.34 11.80
N SER A 64 -4.19 5.22 11.44
CA SER A 64 -4.53 4.42 10.28
C SER A 64 -5.73 3.51 10.55
N VAL A 65 -5.79 2.93 11.76
CA VAL A 65 -6.91 2.08 12.20
C VAL A 65 -8.20 2.90 12.30
N ARG A 66 -8.18 4.12 12.84
CA ARG A 66 -9.36 5.01 12.88
C ARG A 66 -9.85 5.39 11.48
N ARG A 67 -8.93 5.67 10.55
CA ARG A 67 -9.31 5.97 9.17
C ARG A 67 -9.98 4.78 8.50
N GLY A 68 -9.44 3.57 8.68
CA GLY A 68 -10.01 2.36 8.13
C GLY A 68 -11.38 1.99 8.71
N GLN A 69 -11.61 2.20 10.00
CA GLN A 69 -12.90 1.93 10.65
C GLN A 69 -13.99 2.91 10.20
N TYR A 70 -13.70 4.20 10.17
CA TYR A 70 -14.63 5.21 9.67
C TYR A 70 -14.96 5.02 8.20
N TYR A 71 -13.97 4.67 7.36
CA TYR A 71 -14.19 4.42 5.96
C TYR A 71 -15.06 3.19 5.73
N ARG A 72 -14.85 2.12 6.48
CA ARG A 72 -15.72 0.92 6.39
C ARG A 72 -17.15 1.24 6.78
N ALA A 73 -17.38 1.94 7.89
CA ALA A 73 -18.72 2.36 8.30
C ALA A 73 -19.35 3.30 7.24
N PHE A 74 -18.56 4.24 6.69
CA PHE A 74 -18.98 5.16 5.65
C PHE A 74 -19.50 4.44 4.41
N VAL A 75 -18.87 3.32 4.01
CA VAL A 75 -19.30 2.53 2.86
C VAL A 75 -20.41 1.53 3.24
N SER A 76 -20.24 0.74 4.32
CA SER A 76 -21.17 -0.32 4.67
C SER A 76 -22.56 0.16 5.10
N GLU A 77 -22.64 1.36 5.65
CA GLU A 77 -23.92 1.99 6.07
C GLU A 77 -24.60 2.78 4.93
N GLY A 78 -24.07 2.72 3.71
CA GLY A 78 -24.59 3.45 2.54
C GLY A 78 -24.45 4.98 2.62
N ILE A 79 -23.72 5.49 3.62
CA ILE A 79 -23.52 6.94 3.81
C ILE A 79 -22.70 7.52 2.64
N ALA A 80 -21.76 6.74 2.11
CA ALA A 80 -20.92 7.15 0.99
C ALA A 80 -21.74 7.49 -0.26
N GLU A 81 -22.74 6.67 -0.57
CA GLU A 81 -23.61 6.86 -1.71
C GLU A 81 -24.51 8.09 -1.51
N GLN A 82 -25.15 8.22 -0.34
CA GLN A 82 -26.01 9.37 -0.03
C GLN A 82 -25.25 10.71 -0.08
N VAL A 83 -24.00 10.73 0.35
CA VAL A 83 -23.17 11.94 0.25
C VAL A 83 -22.70 12.16 -1.18
N ALA A 84 -22.45 11.10 -1.95
CA ALA A 84 -22.02 11.20 -3.34
C ALA A 84 -23.14 11.71 -4.27
N THR A 85 -24.39 11.34 -4.02
CA THR A 85 -25.60 11.79 -4.74
C THR A 85 -26.08 13.17 -4.28
N GLY A 86 -25.68 13.61 -3.09
CA GLY A 86 -26.12 14.88 -2.50
C GLY A 86 -27.35 14.76 -1.61
N ASP A 87 -27.84 13.55 -1.35
CA ASP A 87 -28.98 13.29 -0.48
C ASP A 87 -28.64 13.50 0.99
N MET A 88 -27.36 13.45 1.35
CA MET A 88 -26.85 13.75 2.67
C MET A 88 -25.73 14.78 2.63
N ALA A 89 -25.79 15.80 3.50
CA ALA A 89 -24.72 16.77 3.61
C ALA A 89 -23.48 16.17 4.29
N VAL A 90 -22.27 16.62 3.85
CA VAL A 90 -20.98 16.20 4.45
C VAL A 90 -20.92 16.43 5.95
N ALA A 91 -21.59 17.49 6.45
CA ALA A 91 -21.63 17.81 7.88
C ALA A 91 -22.46 16.79 8.67
N ASP A 92 -23.56 16.31 8.11
CA ASP A 92 -24.46 15.33 8.73
C ASP A 92 -23.78 13.95 8.78
N ALA A 93 -23.14 13.54 7.68
CA ALA A 93 -22.33 12.34 7.64
C ALA A 93 -21.17 12.39 8.67
N ALA A 94 -20.54 13.54 8.83
CA ALA A 94 -19.48 13.74 9.83
C ALA A 94 -20.03 13.58 11.27
N SER A 95 -21.23 14.08 11.52
CA SER A 95 -21.92 13.95 12.81
C SER A 95 -22.31 12.49 13.10
N LEU A 96 -22.87 11.78 12.12
CA LEU A 96 -23.22 10.36 12.23
C LEU A 96 -22.02 9.48 12.54
N LEU A 97 -20.90 9.72 11.84
CA LEU A 97 -19.68 8.93 12.00
C LEU A 97 -18.82 9.37 13.19
N GLY A 98 -19.16 10.49 13.86
CA GLY A 98 -18.34 11.03 14.94
C GLY A 98 -16.96 11.53 14.50
N CYS A 99 -16.85 12.01 13.27
CA CYS A 99 -15.60 12.50 12.68
C CYS A 99 -15.72 13.95 12.18
N THR A 100 -14.69 14.49 11.52
CA THR A 100 -14.73 15.85 10.97
C THR A 100 -15.24 15.84 9.52
N SER A 101 -15.86 16.95 9.08
CA SER A 101 -16.26 17.12 7.67
C SER A 101 -15.07 16.98 6.71
N ALA A 102 -13.87 17.41 7.12
CA ALA A 102 -12.65 17.19 6.34
C ALA A 102 -12.29 15.70 6.19
N THR A 103 -12.60 14.87 7.20
CA THR A 103 -12.42 13.41 7.14
C THR A 103 -13.42 12.81 6.17
N VAL A 104 -14.70 13.20 6.23
CA VAL A 104 -15.73 12.74 5.29
C VAL A 104 -15.39 13.13 3.86
N SER A 105 -14.94 14.36 3.61
CA SER A 105 -14.54 14.80 2.28
C SER A 105 -13.39 13.97 1.70
N ARG A 106 -12.43 13.53 2.54
CA ARG A 106 -11.35 12.64 2.10
C ARG A 106 -11.88 11.22 1.83
N MET A 107 -12.78 10.72 2.68
CA MET A 107 -13.41 9.42 2.48
C MET A 107 -14.28 9.41 1.22
N LEU A 108 -15.02 10.48 0.94
CA LEU A 108 -15.80 10.63 -0.28
C LEU A 108 -14.90 10.66 -1.53
N ALA A 109 -13.78 11.36 -1.48
CA ALA A 109 -12.82 11.37 -2.58
C ALA A 109 -12.26 9.96 -2.84
N ALA A 110 -11.93 9.20 -1.78
CA ALA A 110 -11.50 7.82 -1.91
C ALA A 110 -12.61 6.93 -2.48
N TYR A 111 -13.83 7.04 -1.98
CA TYR A 111 -14.99 6.29 -2.47
C TYR A 111 -15.25 6.52 -3.97
N LYS A 112 -15.20 7.78 -4.43
CA LYS A 112 -15.36 8.10 -5.85
C LYS A 112 -14.26 7.53 -6.74
N ILE A 113 -13.04 7.40 -6.22
CA ILE A 113 -11.93 6.74 -6.92
C ILE A 113 -12.19 5.23 -6.96
N ASP A 114 -12.58 4.63 -5.83
CA ASP A 114 -12.83 3.19 -5.72
C ASP A 114 -13.97 2.77 -6.66
N THR A 115 -15.11 3.47 -6.64
CA THR A 115 -16.25 3.18 -7.51
C THR A 115 -15.93 3.38 -9.00
N ARG A 116 -15.16 4.42 -9.34
CA ARG A 116 -14.70 4.63 -10.72
C ARG A 116 -13.78 3.49 -11.18
N ASN A 117 -12.91 3.02 -10.30
CA ASN A 117 -12.00 1.92 -10.59
C ASN A 117 -12.77 0.59 -10.72
N GLU A 118 -13.81 0.37 -9.90
CA GLU A 118 -14.69 -0.81 -10.00
C GLU A 118 -15.42 -0.84 -11.36
N VAL A 119 -16.03 0.25 -11.78
CA VAL A 119 -16.69 0.35 -13.10
C VAL A 119 -15.69 0.16 -14.25
N ALA A 120 -14.52 0.80 -14.17
CA ALA A 120 -13.48 0.62 -15.17
C ALA A 120 -12.93 -0.82 -15.18
N ALA A 121 -12.95 -1.51 -14.03
CA ALA A 121 -12.52 -2.89 -13.90
C ALA A 121 -13.50 -3.88 -14.54
N GLU A 122 -14.81 -3.61 -14.46
CA GLU A 122 -15.84 -4.45 -15.10
C GLU A 122 -15.80 -4.38 -16.63
N GLU A 123 -15.36 -3.25 -17.19
CA GLU A 123 -15.28 -3.03 -18.65
C GLU A 123 -13.89 -3.33 -19.24
N TRP A 124 -12.86 -3.49 -18.37
CA TRP A 124 -11.48 -3.64 -18.84
C TRP A 124 -11.10 -5.11 -19.00
N GLU A 125 -10.59 -5.44 -20.18
CA GLU A 125 -10.00 -6.74 -20.48
C GLU A 125 -8.55 -6.59 -20.94
N LEU A 126 -7.72 -7.59 -20.61
CA LEU A 126 -6.37 -7.70 -21.16
C LEU A 126 -6.40 -7.71 -22.69
N SER A 127 -5.51 -6.96 -23.32
CA SER A 127 -5.31 -7.01 -24.76
C SER A 127 -4.97 -8.45 -25.22
N LYS A 128 -5.21 -8.75 -26.49
CA LYS A 128 -4.85 -10.06 -27.06
C LYS A 128 -3.34 -10.30 -26.97
N GLU A 129 -2.59 -9.24 -27.16
CA GLU A 129 -1.12 -9.21 -27.09
C GLU A 129 -0.63 -9.46 -25.65
N ALA A 130 -1.27 -8.86 -24.66
CA ALA A 130 -0.96 -9.12 -23.26
C ALA A 130 -1.31 -10.55 -22.85
N LYS A 131 -2.46 -11.07 -23.30
CA LYS A 131 -2.85 -12.48 -23.07
C LYS A 131 -1.81 -13.43 -23.68
N ALA A 132 -1.39 -13.21 -24.92
CA ALA A 132 -0.35 -14.00 -25.58
C ALA A 132 1.02 -13.91 -24.87
N ALA A 133 1.37 -12.73 -24.37
CA ALA A 133 2.59 -12.56 -23.56
C ALA A 133 2.56 -13.36 -22.26
N LEU A 134 1.40 -13.49 -21.62
CA LEU A 134 1.25 -14.26 -20.38
C LEU A 134 1.28 -15.78 -20.57
N GLU A 135 1.13 -16.29 -21.80
CA GLU A 135 1.15 -17.74 -22.08
C GLU A 135 2.49 -18.36 -21.65
N ASN A 136 3.60 -17.66 -21.89
CA ASN A 136 4.90 -18.12 -21.41
C ASN A 136 5.85 -16.93 -21.11
N PHE A 137 6.83 -17.19 -20.25
CA PHE A 137 7.78 -16.18 -19.81
C PHE A 137 8.66 -15.62 -20.94
N SER A 138 9.00 -16.41 -21.96
CA SER A 138 9.83 -15.93 -23.08
C SER A 138 9.10 -14.87 -23.89
N ASN A 139 7.83 -15.09 -24.22
CA ASN A 139 6.99 -14.12 -24.92
C ASN A 139 6.84 -12.83 -24.10
N PHE A 140 6.62 -12.96 -22.79
CA PHE A 140 6.52 -11.84 -21.89
C PHE A 140 7.81 -11.01 -21.86
N ARG A 141 8.95 -11.69 -21.74
CA ARG A 141 10.26 -11.05 -21.73
C ARG A 141 10.56 -10.32 -23.03
N GLN A 142 10.28 -10.94 -24.18
CA GLN A 142 10.48 -10.33 -25.50
C GLN A 142 9.59 -9.11 -25.73
N ARG A 143 8.38 -9.09 -25.16
CA ARG A 143 7.46 -7.97 -25.31
C ARG A 143 7.87 -6.78 -24.44
N TYR A 144 8.09 -6.99 -23.16
CA TYR A 144 8.20 -5.91 -22.17
C TYR A 144 9.61 -5.53 -21.77
N PHE A 145 10.62 -6.29 -22.16
CA PHE A 145 12.00 -5.98 -21.77
C PHE A 145 12.89 -5.72 -22.98
N ARG A 146 13.77 -4.76 -22.79
CA ARG A 146 14.79 -4.40 -23.80
C ARG A 146 16.14 -4.37 -23.11
N THR A 147 17.21 -4.69 -23.87
CA THR A 147 18.58 -4.48 -23.45
C THR A 147 18.86 -2.99 -23.30
N GLU A 148 19.98 -2.62 -22.69
CA GLU A 148 20.44 -1.22 -22.63
C GLU A 148 20.58 -0.57 -24.01
N LEU A 149 20.74 -1.36 -25.05
CA LEU A 149 20.80 -0.91 -26.45
C LEU A 149 19.42 -0.85 -27.12
N GLY A 150 18.34 -1.14 -26.41
CA GLY A 150 16.97 -1.18 -26.95
C GLY A 150 16.62 -2.43 -27.75
N GLU A 151 17.51 -3.44 -27.76
CA GLU A 151 17.27 -4.70 -28.47
C GLU A 151 16.38 -5.64 -27.64
N ILE A 152 15.67 -6.53 -28.34
CA ILE A 152 14.88 -7.60 -27.71
C ILE A 152 15.82 -8.57 -27.01
N TYR A 153 15.50 -8.97 -25.78
CA TYR A 153 16.25 -9.99 -25.09
C TYR A 153 16.17 -11.32 -25.82
N ASP A 154 17.31 -11.84 -26.22
CA ASP A 154 17.46 -13.23 -26.61
C ASP A 154 17.53 -14.11 -25.35
N THR A 155 16.61 -15.05 -25.24
CA THR A 155 16.54 -15.95 -24.07
C THR A 155 17.28 -17.23 -24.42
N ALA A 156 18.52 -17.35 -23.94
CA ALA A 156 19.32 -18.55 -24.14
C ALA A 156 18.61 -19.82 -23.61
N ASP A 157 18.91 -20.96 -24.20
CA ASP A 157 18.28 -22.25 -23.84
C ASP A 157 18.43 -22.57 -22.34
N PHE A 158 19.55 -22.28 -21.72
CA PHE A 158 19.76 -22.50 -20.31
C PHE A 158 18.89 -21.58 -19.44
N HIS A 159 18.60 -20.35 -19.85
CA HIS A 159 17.64 -19.48 -19.17
C HIS A 159 16.23 -20.06 -19.25
N THR A 160 15.82 -20.56 -20.41
CA THR A 160 14.52 -21.23 -20.59
C THR A 160 14.42 -22.43 -19.67
N ASN A 161 15.47 -23.26 -19.59
CA ASN A 161 15.50 -24.40 -18.71
C ASN A 161 15.41 -24.00 -17.22
N TRP A 162 16.07 -22.91 -16.81
CA TRP A 162 15.95 -22.43 -15.42
C TRP A 162 14.53 -21.99 -15.11
N ILE A 163 13.90 -21.24 -15.98
CA ILE A 163 12.51 -20.78 -15.78
C ILE A 163 11.54 -21.95 -15.72
N ASN A 164 11.66 -22.92 -16.60
CA ASN A 164 10.81 -24.11 -16.59
C ASN A 164 10.99 -24.89 -15.26
N ASN A 165 12.22 -25.03 -14.77
CA ASN A 165 12.50 -25.66 -13.49
C ASN A 165 11.93 -24.84 -12.30
N ILE A 166 12.00 -23.49 -12.36
CA ILE A 166 11.40 -22.63 -11.34
C ILE A 166 9.88 -22.81 -11.32
N ILE A 167 9.23 -22.80 -12.49
CA ILE A 167 7.78 -22.99 -12.60
C ILE A 167 7.37 -24.37 -12.07
N ASP A 168 8.06 -25.44 -12.51
CA ASP A 168 7.80 -26.80 -12.00
C ASP A 168 7.97 -26.89 -10.47
N SER A 169 8.98 -26.20 -9.93
CA SER A 169 9.22 -26.19 -8.49
C SER A 169 8.13 -25.45 -7.72
N ILE A 170 7.63 -24.33 -8.25
CA ILE A 170 6.50 -23.57 -7.68
C ILE A 170 5.24 -24.43 -7.71
N ASP A 171 4.92 -25.01 -8.86
CA ASP A 171 3.69 -25.80 -9.06
C ASP A 171 3.65 -27.06 -8.20
N ASN A 172 4.82 -27.65 -7.93
CA ASN A 172 4.95 -28.87 -7.12
C ASN A 172 5.39 -28.63 -5.67
N GLY A 173 5.53 -27.37 -5.25
CA GLY A 173 5.98 -27.03 -3.88
C GLY A 173 7.37 -27.56 -3.53
N LYS A 174 8.29 -27.62 -4.51
CA LYS A 174 9.65 -28.13 -4.36
C LYS A 174 10.66 -27.00 -4.19
N GLU A 175 11.77 -27.29 -3.52
CA GLU A 175 12.94 -26.41 -3.49
C GLU A 175 13.78 -26.61 -4.76
N LEU A 176 14.34 -25.52 -5.29
CA LEU A 176 15.22 -25.53 -6.45
C LEU A 176 16.52 -24.80 -6.14
N LEU A 177 17.64 -25.43 -6.44
CA LEU A 177 18.96 -24.83 -6.39
C LEU A 177 19.52 -24.67 -7.82
N ILE A 178 19.79 -23.43 -8.22
CA ILE A 178 20.41 -23.09 -9.50
C ILE A 178 21.86 -22.67 -9.27
N LEU A 179 22.80 -23.53 -9.68
CA LEU A 179 24.23 -23.23 -9.67
C LEU A 179 24.68 -22.81 -11.07
N SER A 180 25.25 -21.62 -11.16
CA SER A 180 25.75 -21.11 -12.43
C SER A 180 26.86 -20.09 -12.19
N PRO A 181 27.80 -19.95 -13.12
CA PRO A 181 28.87 -18.97 -13.03
C PRO A 181 28.35 -17.53 -12.87
N PRO A 182 29.16 -16.60 -12.36
CA PRO A 182 28.83 -15.19 -12.35
C PRO A 182 28.63 -14.65 -13.77
N ARG A 183 27.87 -13.55 -13.89
CA ARG A 183 27.59 -12.85 -15.16
C ARG A 183 26.78 -13.62 -16.21
N HIS A 184 26.04 -14.65 -15.80
CA HIS A 184 25.10 -15.37 -16.68
C HIS A 184 23.66 -14.85 -16.57
N GLY A 185 23.45 -13.59 -16.19
CA GLY A 185 22.14 -12.94 -16.18
C GLY A 185 21.13 -13.47 -15.14
N LYS A 186 21.55 -14.26 -14.13
CA LYS A 186 20.62 -14.85 -13.13
C LYS A 186 19.73 -13.83 -12.44
N THR A 187 20.32 -12.79 -11.90
CA THR A 187 19.59 -11.77 -11.14
C THR A 187 18.60 -11.03 -12.03
N GLU A 188 19.01 -10.64 -13.21
CA GLU A 188 18.18 -9.97 -14.21
C GLU A 188 17.03 -10.87 -14.66
N LEU A 189 17.31 -12.14 -14.96
CA LEU A 189 16.27 -13.11 -15.31
C LEU A 189 15.22 -13.26 -14.21
N LEU A 190 15.65 -13.31 -12.94
CA LEU A 190 14.76 -13.40 -11.79
C LEU A 190 13.97 -12.12 -11.56
N ILE A 191 14.53 -10.93 -11.84
CA ILE A 191 13.81 -9.66 -11.80
C ILE A 191 12.69 -9.68 -12.85
N HIS A 192 13.00 -10.04 -14.09
CA HIS A 192 12.01 -10.16 -15.17
C HIS A 192 10.93 -11.21 -14.83
N PHE A 193 11.33 -12.33 -14.23
CA PHE A 193 10.40 -13.37 -13.80
C PHE A 193 9.51 -12.91 -12.64
N ALA A 194 10.03 -12.13 -11.70
CA ALA A 194 9.22 -11.55 -10.64
C ALA A 194 8.14 -10.61 -11.20
N VAL A 195 8.48 -9.74 -12.16
CA VAL A 195 7.52 -8.88 -12.86
C VAL A 195 6.47 -9.72 -13.59
N TYR A 196 6.88 -10.77 -14.32
CA TYR A 196 5.98 -11.71 -14.97
C TYR A 196 4.97 -12.33 -13.99
N GLN A 197 5.45 -12.82 -12.85
CA GLN A 197 4.58 -13.41 -11.82
C GLN A 197 3.62 -12.37 -11.21
N ILE A 198 4.10 -11.14 -11.01
CA ILE A 198 3.25 -10.03 -10.58
C ILE A 198 2.16 -9.75 -11.62
N CYS A 199 2.46 -9.78 -12.91
CA CYS A 199 1.47 -9.57 -13.97
C CYS A 199 0.52 -10.75 -14.14
N LYS A 200 0.99 -11.96 -13.94
CA LYS A 200 0.21 -13.20 -14.09
C LYS A 200 -0.78 -13.44 -12.94
N ASN A 201 -0.39 -13.13 -11.71
CA ASN A 201 -1.21 -13.40 -10.53
C ASN A 201 -1.13 -12.24 -9.53
N PRO A 202 -2.25 -11.51 -9.28
CA PRO A 202 -2.28 -10.37 -8.36
C PRO A 202 -2.04 -10.76 -6.92
N ASN A 203 -2.24 -12.02 -6.55
CA ASN A 203 -2.03 -12.53 -5.20
C ASN A 203 -0.62 -13.06 -4.96
N THR A 204 0.27 -12.93 -5.94
CA THR A 204 1.67 -13.36 -5.82
C THR A 204 2.35 -12.62 -4.69
N ARG A 205 3.05 -13.40 -3.84
CA ARG A 205 3.91 -12.90 -2.78
C ARG A 205 5.33 -13.33 -3.06
N ILE A 206 6.22 -12.37 -3.20
CA ILE A 206 7.64 -12.62 -3.50
C ILE A 206 8.47 -12.10 -2.34
N MET A 207 9.34 -12.95 -1.81
CA MET A 207 10.36 -12.57 -0.85
C MET A 207 11.73 -12.70 -1.52
N TRP A 208 12.50 -11.63 -1.52
CA TRP A 208 13.86 -11.62 -2.04
C TRP A 208 14.86 -11.65 -0.89
N VAL A 209 15.70 -12.67 -0.86
CA VAL A 209 16.74 -12.83 0.15
C VAL A 209 18.09 -12.73 -0.52
N GLY A 210 18.93 -11.80 -0.08
CA GLY A 210 20.31 -11.59 -0.56
C GLY A 210 21.34 -12.01 0.49
N GLY A 211 22.60 -12.08 0.07
CA GLY A 211 23.72 -12.27 1.00
C GLY A 211 23.92 -11.08 1.97
N ASN A 212 23.39 -9.92 1.64
CA ASN A 212 23.25 -8.75 2.51
C ASN A 212 22.00 -7.95 2.13
N GLU A 213 21.67 -6.96 2.93
CA GLU A 213 20.49 -6.12 2.76
C GLU A 213 20.53 -5.31 1.45
N ASP A 214 21.69 -4.80 1.06
CA ASP A 214 21.82 -3.97 -0.14
C ASP A 214 21.56 -4.77 -1.43
N ILE A 215 22.02 -6.02 -1.49
CA ILE A 215 21.75 -6.92 -2.62
C ILE A 215 20.25 -7.16 -2.77
N ALA A 216 19.56 -7.42 -1.67
CA ALA A 216 18.12 -7.64 -1.68
C ALA A 216 17.36 -6.36 -2.07
N LYS A 217 17.74 -5.21 -1.52
CA LYS A 217 17.16 -3.90 -1.86
C LYS A 217 17.35 -3.54 -3.32
N ASN A 218 18.57 -3.73 -3.87
CA ASN A 218 18.85 -3.44 -5.26
C ASN A 218 18.00 -4.27 -6.22
N ALA A 219 17.80 -5.55 -5.92
CA ALA A 219 16.92 -6.40 -6.72
C ALA A 219 15.47 -5.94 -6.65
N LEU A 220 15.00 -5.58 -5.46
CA LEU A 220 13.63 -5.09 -5.27
C LEU A 220 13.43 -3.72 -5.93
N SER A 221 14.43 -2.82 -5.85
CA SER A 221 14.44 -1.53 -6.54
C SER A 221 14.33 -1.71 -8.05
N ALA A 222 15.06 -2.67 -8.62
CA ALA A 222 15.00 -2.94 -10.06
C ALA A 222 13.61 -3.44 -10.50
N VAL A 223 12.93 -4.26 -9.68
CA VAL A 223 11.53 -4.64 -9.95
C VAL A 223 10.61 -3.43 -9.89
N LEU A 224 10.77 -2.56 -8.88
CA LEU A 224 9.99 -1.34 -8.74
C LEU A 224 10.18 -0.39 -9.92
N ASP A 225 11.43 -0.22 -10.37
CA ASP A 225 11.78 0.65 -11.49
C ASP A 225 11.10 0.17 -12.78
N VAL A 226 11.09 -1.13 -13.04
CA VAL A 226 10.36 -1.70 -14.19
C VAL A 226 8.86 -1.43 -14.09
N LEU A 227 8.25 -1.66 -12.94
CA LEU A 227 6.80 -1.44 -12.74
C LEU A 227 6.40 0.04 -12.82
N ASP A 228 7.31 0.96 -12.48
CA ASP A 228 7.06 2.41 -12.45
C ASP A 228 7.36 3.08 -13.80
N THR A 229 8.27 2.53 -14.61
CA THR A 229 8.75 3.19 -15.83
C THR A 229 8.35 2.52 -17.14
N ASN A 230 7.92 1.25 -17.11
CA ASN A 230 7.56 0.54 -18.33
C ASN A 230 6.12 0.86 -18.76
N GLU A 231 5.97 1.79 -19.70
CA GLU A 231 4.67 2.28 -20.19
C GLU A 231 3.86 1.16 -20.85
N GLU A 232 4.47 0.31 -21.70
CA GLU A 232 3.78 -0.81 -22.36
C GLU A 232 3.20 -1.81 -21.36
N LEU A 233 3.95 -2.06 -20.28
CA LEU A 233 3.53 -2.92 -19.18
C LEU A 233 2.36 -2.31 -18.40
N GLN A 234 2.40 -1.00 -18.17
CA GLN A 234 1.32 -0.29 -17.46
C GLN A 234 0.05 -0.22 -18.32
N GLU A 235 0.17 0.06 -19.60
CA GLU A 235 -0.97 0.09 -20.53
C GLU A 235 -1.68 -1.26 -20.61
N ASP A 236 -0.91 -2.36 -20.66
CA ASP A 236 -1.47 -3.71 -20.80
C ASP A 236 -2.02 -4.28 -19.47
N PHE A 237 -1.47 -3.90 -18.32
CA PHE A 237 -1.80 -4.56 -17.02
C PHE A 237 -2.38 -3.64 -15.96
N CYS A 238 -2.51 -2.35 -16.21
CA CYS A 238 -3.16 -1.42 -15.30
C CYS A 238 -4.46 -0.89 -15.90
N LEU A 239 -5.42 -0.56 -15.04
CA LEU A 239 -6.62 0.12 -15.50
C LEU A 239 -6.28 1.49 -16.08
N PRO A 240 -7.03 2.00 -17.07
CA PRO A 240 -6.80 3.31 -17.66
C PRO A 240 -6.65 4.41 -16.61
N GLY A 241 -5.53 5.13 -16.65
CA GLY A 241 -5.21 6.22 -15.73
C GLY A 241 -4.75 5.76 -14.34
N THR A 242 -4.44 4.47 -14.18
CA THR A 242 -3.80 3.93 -12.97
C THR A 242 -2.39 3.42 -13.29
N SER A 243 -1.64 3.03 -12.26
CA SER A 243 -0.33 2.42 -12.37
C SER A 243 -0.17 1.29 -11.36
N PHE A 244 0.90 0.50 -11.47
CA PHE A 244 1.24 -0.50 -10.45
C PHE A 244 1.46 0.12 -9.08
N LYS A 245 1.93 1.37 -9.04
CA LYS A 245 2.12 2.11 -7.80
C LYS A 245 0.77 2.44 -7.16
N PRO A 246 0.55 2.02 -5.92
CA PRO A 246 -0.69 2.31 -5.24
C PRO A 246 -0.84 3.81 -4.97
N ASP A 247 -2.07 4.31 -4.97
CA ASP A 247 -2.34 5.69 -4.53
C ASP A 247 -1.78 5.90 -3.10
N ASN A 248 -1.15 7.03 -2.86
CA ASN A 248 -0.59 7.43 -1.56
C ASN A 248 -1.63 7.37 -0.42
N ARG A 249 -2.91 7.37 -0.74
CA ARG A 249 -4.03 7.28 0.21
C ARG A 249 -4.39 5.85 0.60
N SER A 250 -3.93 4.86 -0.15
CA SER A 250 -4.28 3.45 0.06
C SER A 250 -3.66 2.83 1.30
N GLY A 251 -2.64 3.48 1.89
CA GLY A 251 -1.86 2.94 3.00
C GLY A 251 -0.96 1.75 2.63
N LYS A 252 -0.87 1.42 1.34
CA LYS A 252 0.02 0.38 0.82
C LYS A 252 1.45 0.92 0.70
N ASN A 253 2.41 0.06 0.97
CA ASN A 253 3.82 0.43 0.88
C ASN A 253 4.31 0.41 -0.58
N TRP A 254 5.17 1.38 -0.92
CA TRP A 254 5.92 1.42 -2.15
C TRP A 254 7.34 1.88 -1.83
N SER A 255 8.20 0.95 -1.46
CA SER A 255 9.57 1.21 -1.02
C SER A 255 10.50 0.06 -1.38
N GLN A 256 11.81 0.31 -1.34
CA GLN A 256 12.85 -0.70 -1.59
C GLN A 256 12.89 -1.85 -0.57
N ASN A 257 12.23 -1.72 0.58
CA ASN A 257 12.18 -2.78 1.57
C ASN A 257 10.93 -3.66 1.42
N GLN A 258 9.84 -3.04 1.00
CA GLN A 258 8.55 -3.71 0.81
C GLN A 258 7.68 -2.86 -0.10
N PHE A 259 7.02 -3.50 -1.05
CA PHE A 259 5.98 -2.84 -1.83
C PHE A 259 4.74 -3.73 -1.99
N THR A 260 3.62 -3.09 -2.23
CA THR A 260 2.37 -3.74 -2.56
C THR A 260 1.83 -3.09 -3.83
N VAL A 261 1.61 -3.87 -4.85
CA VAL A 261 1.04 -3.39 -6.11
C VAL A 261 -0.39 -2.89 -5.88
N GLY A 262 -0.75 -1.83 -6.60
CA GLY A 262 -2.11 -1.29 -6.60
C GLY A 262 -3.15 -2.30 -7.06
N THR A 263 -4.41 -1.97 -6.87
CA THR A 263 -5.51 -2.80 -7.35
C THR A 263 -5.47 -2.85 -8.88
N ARG A 264 -5.42 -4.04 -9.42
CA ARG A 264 -5.53 -4.30 -10.84
C ARG A 264 -6.51 -5.44 -11.05
N THR A 265 -7.21 -5.39 -12.13
CA THR A 265 -8.03 -6.50 -12.57
C THR A 265 -7.10 -7.52 -13.23
N VAL A 266 -7.25 -8.76 -12.83
CA VAL A 266 -6.64 -9.88 -13.50
C VAL A 266 -7.78 -10.72 -14.04
N ALA A 267 -7.68 -10.98 -15.30
CA ALA A 267 -8.62 -11.86 -15.98
C ALA A 267 -8.56 -13.28 -15.44
#